data_bfdc4acf1661756f009bb17f3e9efe32
#
_entry.id   bfdc4acf1661756f009bb17f3e9efe32
#
_cell.length_a   1.000
_cell.length_b   1.000
_cell.length_c   1.000
_cell.angle_alpha   90.00
_cell.angle_beta   90.00
_cell.angle_gamma   90.00
#
_symmetry.space_group_name_H-M   'P 1'
#
loop_
_entity.id
_entity.type
_entity.pdbx_description
1 polymer ?
#
loop_
_entity_poly.entity_id
_entity_poly.type
_entity_poly.pdbx_seq_one_letter_code
_entity_poly.pdbx_strand_id
1 'polypeptide(L)'
;MYMRSKRLAISLTVFIAFQTLAFSQQSIPTTKLTPPPTGKIKVAFVLVGGGEFVDFAGPWSVFHQVLNPKGGATMDDLEVFQLYVVSNETKPIRATGGMQIIPDYTFADAPEPNVVVIPGTGRTPEMLDWIRKETTRSDVVMSVCVGGYVLAAAGLLNGKKSSAFIGYTDAMKRYPDIRFIPNTRWVQSDPVIFTSGPTGAGIDLALHVVELYYGRQVAQNTAFGLNYEGTGWMGDGTDSIRKPLPSDTLTTGVLGNWTGEVKTKDRPFHIALHIWSDQKKQLAGFAEILSHDGETARVDPITFKDHDLHFEIPGVSGTYDGKVNAQANTIDGSWKQAGVSGHLQLKRVRN
;
A
#
# COMPACT_ATOMS: atom_id res chain seq x y z
N MET A 1 -87.91 16.92 -1.45
CA MET A 1 -86.91 17.86 -0.88
C MET A 1 -85.69 17.07 -0.45
N TYR A 2 -84.70 16.99 -1.37
CA TYR A 2 -83.56 16.09 -1.27
C TYR A 2 -82.33 16.86 -0.77
N MET A 3 -81.85 16.52 0.47
CA MET A 3 -80.61 17.11 0.99
C MET A 3 -79.45 16.24 0.59
N ARG A 4 -78.51 16.75 -0.24
CA ARG A 4 -77.23 16.13 -0.59
C ARG A 4 -76.17 16.44 0.49
N SER A 5 -75.71 15.43 1.17
CA SER A 5 -74.52 15.52 2.07
C SER A 5 -73.22 15.45 1.25
N LYS A 6 -72.44 16.53 1.33
CA LYS A 6 -71.06 16.56 0.77
C LYS A 6 -70.14 15.90 1.75
N ARG A 7 -69.52 14.78 1.35
CA ARG A 7 -68.40 14.18 2.07
C ARG A 7 -67.12 14.93 1.69
N LEU A 8 -66.48 15.53 2.67
CA LEU A 8 -65.17 16.16 2.54
C LEU A 8 -64.11 15.04 2.72
N ALA A 9 -63.36 14.71 1.66
CA ALA A 9 -62.24 13.82 1.72
C ALA A 9 -60.99 14.62 2.08
N ILE A 10 -60.46 14.43 3.30
CA ILE A 10 -59.19 14.98 3.73
C ILE A 10 -58.10 14.00 3.28
N SER A 11 -57.31 14.39 2.26
CA SER A 11 -56.14 13.66 1.79
C SER A 11 -54.95 14.03 2.68
N LEU A 12 -54.53 13.10 3.51
CA LEU A 12 -53.38 13.28 4.38
C LEU A 12 -52.12 12.86 3.58
N THR A 13 -51.40 13.82 3.02
CA THR A 13 -50.12 13.59 2.33
C THR A 13 -49.02 13.55 3.37
N VAL A 14 -48.54 12.34 3.69
CA VAL A 14 -47.36 12.15 4.56
C VAL A 14 -46.12 12.42 3.74
N PHE A 15 -45.46 13.55 3.97
CA PHE A 15 -44.11 13.83 3.48
C PHE A 15 -43.09 13.08 4.34
N ILE A 16 -42.59 11.98 3.85
CA ILE A 16 -41.41 11.31 4.44
C ILE A 16 -40.17 12.05 3.91
N ALA A 17 -39.63 12.94 4.74
CA ALA A 17 -38.32 13.55 4.48
C ALA A 17 -37.21 12.52 4.71
N PHE A 18 -36.69 11.95 3.63
CA PHE A 18 -35.41 11.21 3.69
C PHE A 18 -34.28 12.22 3.95
N GLN A 19 -33.84 12.33 5.17
CA GLN A 19 -32.57 12.99 5.49
C GLN A 19 -31.45 12.04 5.08
N THR A 20 -30.94 12.21 3.86
CA THR A 20 -29.65 11.68 3.46
C THR A 20 -28.58 12.37 4.30
N LEU A 21 -28.08 11.68 5.30
CA LEU A 21 -26.83 12.04 5.97
C LEU A 21 -25.71 11.91 4.93
N ALA A 22 -25.45 12.99 4.21
CA ALA A 22 -24.24 13.16 3.44
C ALA A 22 -23.09 13.20 4.46
N PHE A 23 -22.39 12.10 4.64
CA PHE A 23 -21.06 12.11 5.22
C PHE A 23 -20.19 12.94 4.31
N SER A 24 -20.05 14.22 4.65
CA SER A 24 -19.04 15.08 4.06
C SER A 24 -17.70 14.44 4.33
N GLN A 25 -17.12 13.79 3.32
CA GLN A 25 -15.70 13.45 3.31
C GLN A 25 -14.97 14.79 3.33
N GLN A 26 -14.60 15.26 4.53
CA GLN A 26 -13.67 16.36 4.66
C GLN A 26 -12.37 15.93 4.01
N SER A 27 -12.14 16.39 2.78
CA SER A 27 -10.83 16.32 2.15
C SER A 27 -9.86 17.06 3.07
N ILE A 28 -8.85 16.34 3.59
CA ILE A 28 -7.75 16.97 4.32
C ILE A 28 -7.11 17.94 3.31
N PRO A 29 -7.02 19.26 3.61
CA PRO A 29 -6.42 20.20 2.69
C PRO A 29 -4.98 19.74 2.39
N THR A 30 -4.63 19.57 1.14
CA THR A 30 -3.27 19.27 0.71
C THR A 30 -2.41 20.48 1.04
N THR A 31 -1.72 20.44 2.17
CA THR A 31 -0.85 21.55 2.62
C THR A 31 0.33 21.63 1.66
N LYS A 32 0.50 22.77 1.01
CA LYS A 32 1.68 23.03 0.20
C LYS A 32 2.87 23.21 1.14
N LEU A 33 3.88 22.34 1.03
CA LEU A 33 5.10 22.41 1.82
C LEU A 33 6.02 23.50 1.28
N THR A 34 6.85 24.05 2.17
CA THR A 34 7.82 25.08 1.80
C THR A 34 9.23 24.51 1.97
N PRO A 35 10.04 24.47 0.90
CA PRO A 35 11.45 24.08 1.03
C PRO A 35 12.18 24.98 2.05
N PRO A 36 13.22 24.46 2.73
CA PRO A 36 14.02 25.27 3.63
C PRO A 36 14.59 26.49 2.90
N PRO A 37 14.71 27.64 3.56
CA PRO A 37 15.18 28.88 2.92
C PRO A 37 16.63 28.77 2.41
N THR A 38 17.42 27.89 3.01
CA THR A 38 18.79 27.57 2.62
C THR A 38 19.04 26.08 2.70
N GLY A 39 19.92 25.57 1.84
CA GLY A 39 20.28 24.15 1.79
C GLY A 39 19.22 23.28 1.05
N LYS A 40 19.42 21.98 1.13
CA LYS A 40 18.57 20.98 0.48
C LYS A 40 17.53 20.42 1.44
N ILE A 41 16.43 19.90 0.92
CA ILE A 41 15.46 19.12 1.67
C ILE A 41 16.11 17.79 2.04
N LYS A 42 16.25 17.50 3.32
CA LYS A 42 16.88 16.28 3.83
C LYS A 42 15.86 15.14 3.87
N VAL A 43 16.21 14.03 3.24
CA VAL A 43 15.35 12.82 3.18
C VAL A 43 16.09 11.66 3.84
N ALA A 44 15.60 11.21 4.98
CA ALA A 44 16.11 10.06 5.70
C ALA A 44 15.37 8.78 5.27
N PHE A 45 16.10 7.81 4.73
CA PHE A 45 15.60 6.48 4.48
C PHE A 45 15.96 5.57 5.65
N VAL A 46 14.95 5.04 6.34
CA VAL A 46 15.13 4.29 7.58
C VAL A 46 15.14 2.79 7.29
N LEU A 47 16.28 2.13 7.50
CA LEU A 47 16.49 0.71 7.25
C LEU A 47 17.16 0.04 8.46
N VAL A 48 16.61 -1.07 8.97
CA VAL A 48 17.18 -1.79 10.12
C VAL A 48 17.57 -3.22 9.80
N GLY A 49 17.12 -3.75 8.68
CA GLY A 49 17.46 -5.09 8.22
C GLY A 49 16.39 -5.64 7.31
N GLY A 50 16.78 -6.39 6.32
CA GLY A 50 15.88 -6.82 5.26
C GLY A 50 15.34 -5.62 4.48
N GLY A 51 14.25 -5.80 3.81
CA GLY A 51 13.53 -4.74 3.12
C GLY A 51 13.37 -5.00 1.64
N GLU A 52 12.17 -4.73 1.14
CA GLU A 52 11.91 -4.80 -0.29
C GLU A 52 12.66 -3.68 -1.02
N PHE A 53 13.57 -4.09 -1.93
CA PHE A 53 14.47 -3.15 -2.60
C PHE A 53 13.73 -2.02 -3.33
N VAL A 54 12.61 -2.32 -3.99
CA VAL A 54 11.86 -1.31 -4.74
C VAL A 54 11.15 -0.30 -3.83
N ASP A 55 10.76 -0.71 -2.61
CA ASP A 55 10.18 0.19 -1.62
C ASP A 55 11.19 1.28 -1.18
N PHE A 56 12.47 0.95 -1.23
CA PHE A 56 13.58 1.89 -0.99
C PHE A 56 13.98 2.62 -2.27
N ALA A 57 14.36 1.86 -3.33
CA ALA A 57 14.96 2.43 -4.54
C ALA A 57 13.97 3.27 -5.35
N GLY A 58 12.67 2.95 -5.33
CA GLY A 58 11.64 3.71 -6.03
C GLY A 58 11.55 5.16 -5.54
N PRO A 59 11.23 5.41 -4.27
CA PRO A 59 11.23 6.76 -3.70
C PRO A 59 12.59 7.45 -3.77
N TRP A 60 13.69 6.71 -3.57
CA TRP A 60 15.05 7.25 -3.71
C TRP A 60 15.27 7.84 -5.11
N SER A 61 14.93 7.07 -6.16
CA SER A 61 15.06 7.52 -7.55
C SER A 61 14.20 8.76 -7.83
N VAL A 62 12.99 8.83 -7.27
CA VAL A 62 12.12 10.01 -7.41
C VAL A 62 12.80 11.25 -6.85
N PHE A 63 13.21 11.23 -5.59
CA PHE A 63 13.80 12.40 -4.93
C PHE A 63 15.14 12.79 -5.57
N HIS A 64 15.96 11.80 -5.97
CA HIS A 64 17.23 12.08 -6.64
C HIS A 64 17.05 12.74 -8.02
N GLN A 65 15.98 12.42 -8.74
CA GLN A 65 15.73 12.94 -10.10
C GLN A 65 15.17 14.38 -10.11
N VAL A 66 14.78 14.92 -8.96
CA VAL A 66 14.20 16.27 -8.92
C VAL A 66 15.27 17.33 -9.13
N LEU A 67 15.13 18.08 -10.21
CA LEU A 67 16.01 19.21 -10.50
C LEU A 67 15.43 20.53 -9.96
N ASN A 68 16.33 21.41 -9.53
CA ASN A 68 15.98 22.74 -9.04
C ASN A 68 15.24 23.53 -10.14
N PRO A 69 13.96 23.89 -9.92
CA PRO A 69 13.20 24.65 -10.92
C PRO A 69 13.75 26.07 -11.18
N LYS A 70 14.61 26.56 -10.28
CA LYS A 70 15.30 27.85 -10.44
C LYS A 70 16.62 27.72 -11.22
N GLY A 71 17.02 26.49 -11.58
CA GLY A 71 18.31 26.19 -12.19
C GLY A 71 19.47 26.23 -11.21
N GLY A 72 20.67 25.99 -11.70
CA GLY A 72 21.90 25.98 -10.93
C GLY A 72 23.12 25.99 -11.86
N ALA A 73 24.27 26.43 -11.38
CA ALA A 73 25.52 26.46 -12.14
C ALA A 73 26.28 25.12 -12.05
N THR A 74 26.09 24.37 -10.99
CA THR A 74 26.72 23.06 -10.74
C THR A 74 25.66 21.99 -10.55
N MET A 75 26.05 20.70 -10.60
CA MET A 75 25.15 19.61 -10.27
C MET A 75 24.63 19.69 -8.84
N ASP A 76 25.49 20.16 -7.89
CA ASP A 76 25.08 20.35 -6.50
C ASP A 76 23.99 21.42 -6.35
N ASP A 77 24.05 22.51 -7.13
CA ASP A 77 22.99 23.54 -7.17
C ASP A 77 21.69 23.04 -7.78
N LEU A 78 21.76 22.03 -8.67
CA LEU A 78 20.60 21.45 -9.33
C LEU A 78 19.88 20.44 -8.43
N GLU A 79 20.57 19.81 -7.50
CA GLU A 79 19.97 18.86 -6.56
C GLU A 79 19.26 19.60 -5.43
N VAL A 80 17.97 19.33 -5.27
CA VAL A 80 17.14 19.98 -4.24
C VAL A 80 16.87 19.09 -3.03
N PHE A 81 17.15 17.79 -3.14
CA PHE A 81 17.05 16.83 -2.03
C PHE A 81 18.43 16.28 -1.67
N GLN A 82 18.70 16.16 -0.37
CA GLN A 82 19.83 15.44 0.18
C GLN A 82 19.33 14.11 0.75
N LEU A 83 19.70 13.01 0.13
CA LEU A 83 19.26 11.68 0.51
C LEU A 83 20.31 10.98 1.37
N TYR A 84 19.88 10.26 2.40
CA TYR A 84 20.76 9.47 3.25
C TYR A 84 20.02 8.32 3.91
N VAL A 85 20.77 7.29 4.28
CA VAL A 85 20.25 6.10 4.96
C VAL A 85 20.59 6.14 6.45
N VAL A 86 19.60 5.86 7.30
CA VAL A 86 19.73 5.80 8.75
C VAL A 86 19.40 4.40 9.26
N SER A 87 20.21 3.88 10.18
CA SER A 87 20.02 2.58 10.79
C SER A 87 20.46 2.56 12.27
N ASN A 88 20.38 1.41 12.92
CA ASN A 88 20.98 1.18 14.25
C ASN A 88 22.51 1.26 14.22
N GLU A 89 23.12 0.84 13.11
CA GLU A 89 24.56 0.80 12.91
C GLU A 89 24.90 1.09 11.45
N THR A 90 26.15 1.44 11.18
CA THR A 90 26.63 1.73 9.81
C THR A 90 27.17 0.49 9.07
N LYS A 91 26.89 -0.71 9.55
CA LYS A 91 27.21 -1.95 8.84
C LYS A 91 26.30 -2.19 7.65
N PRO A 92 26.79 -2.87 6.58
CA PRO A 92 25.97 -3.15 5.42
C PRO A 92 24.70 -3.93 5.77
N ILE A 93 23.56 -3.45 5.31
CA ILE A 93 22.24 -4.07 5.43
C ILE A 93 21.96 -4.82 4.13
N ARG A 94 21.53 -6.08 4.26
CA ARG A 94 21.15 -6.90 3.10
C ARG A 94 19.66 -6.71 2.79
N ALA A 95 19.37 -6.12 1.64
CA ALA A 95 18.02 -5.99 1.11
C ALA A 95 17.58 -7.25 0.33
N THR A 96 16.30 -7.34 -0.04
CA THR A 96 15.80 -8.40 -0.92
C THR A 96 16.60 -8.46 -2.23
N GLY A 97 16.74 -9.65 -2.81
CA GLY A 97 17.60 -9.85 -3.98
C GLY A 97 19.10 -9.81 -3.69
N GLY A 98 19.52 -9.61 -2.42
CA GLY A 98 20.90 -9.71 -1.98
C GLY A 98 21.74 -8.42 -2.12
N MET A 99 21.14 -7.30 -2.52
CA MET A 99 21.80 -6.00 -2.55
C MET A 99 22.22 -5.60 -1.14
N GLN A 100 23.38 -4.95 -1.03
CA GLN A 100 23.87 -4.41 0.23
C GLN A 100 23.76 -2.88 0.21
N ILE A 101 23.20 -2.33 1.28
CA ILE A 101 23.04 -0.89 1.50
C ILE A 101 23.87 -0.54 2.73
N ILE A 102 24.76 0.44 2.59
CA ILE A 102 25.58 0.94 3.70
C ILE A 102 24.87 2.18 4.26
N PRO A 103 24.44 2.17 5.53
CA PRO A 103 23.86 3.36 6.16
C PRO A 103 24.90 4.48 6.30
N ASP A 104 24.45 5.71 6.07
CA ASP A 104 25.28 6.91 6.22
C ASP A 104 25.40 7.33 7.70
N TYR A 105 24.32 7.10 8.47
CA TYR A 105 24.20 7.55 9.86
C TYR A 105 23.53 6.48 10.73
N THR A 106 23.75 6.62 12.03
CA THR A 106 22.95 5.93 13.06
C THR A 106 21.81 6.82 13.54
N PHE A 107 20.86 6.26 14.32
CA PHE A 107 19.78 7.04 14.94
C PHE A 107 20.32 8.11 15.94
N ALA A 108 21.57 7.96 16.41
CA ALA A 108 22.17 8.88 17.36
C ALA A 108 22.75 10.13 16.71
N ASP A 109 23.24 10.04 15.48
CA ASP A 109 24.01 11.09 14.81
C ASP A 109 23.40 11.53 13.46
N ALA A 110 22.26 10.98 13.06
CA ALA A 110 21.57 11.38 11.84
C ALA A 110 21.16 12.87 11.88
N PRO A 111 21.39 13.61 10.78
CA PRO A 111 20.90 14.98 10.68
C PRO A 111 19.37 14.99 10.69
N GLU A 112 18.79 16.07 11.22
CA GLU A 112 17.34 16.25 11.27
C GLU A 112 16.73 16.24 9.87
N PRO A 113 15.78 15.31 9.57
CA PRO A 113 15.16 15.19 8.26
C PRO A 113 13.96 16.11 8.08
N ASN A 114 13.75 16.61 6.86
CA ASN A 114 12.47 17.18 6.44
C ASN A 114 11.49 16.06 6.03
N VAL A 115 11.99 14.98 5.44
CA VAL A 115 11.20 13.83 5.00
C VAL A 115 11.79 12.55 5.57
N VAL A 116 10.97 11.73 6.18
CA VAL A 116 11.32 10.37 6.62
C VAL A 116 10.64 9.35 5.72
N VAL A 117 11.40 8.45 5.10
CA VAL A 117 10.91 7.35 4.29
C VAL A 117 11.15 6.04 5.02
N ILE A 118 10.09 5.27 5.25
CA ILE A 118 10.12 3.98 5.94
C ILE A 118 9.68 2.91 4.95
N PRO A 119 10.61 2.28 4.20
CA PRO A 119 10.31 1.13 3.35
C PRO A 119 9.96 -0.10 4.18
N GLY A 120 9.57 -1.18 3.53
CA GLY A 120 9.48 -2.48 4.19
C GLY A 120 10.82 -2.85 4.80
N THR A 121 10.90 -2.92 6.13
CA THR A 121 12.14 -3.16 6.88
C THR A 121 11.85 -3.82 8.22
N GLY A 122 12.88 -4.38 8.87
CA GLY A 122 12.85 -4.76 10.27
C GLY A 122 12.55 -3.56 11.19
N ARG A 123 12.40 -3.81 12.48
CA ARG A 123 12.18 -2.75 13.46
C ARG A 123 12.89 -3.04 14.78
N THR A 124 13.39 -1.97 15.42
CA THR A 124 13.98 -2.00 16.75
C THR A 124 13.34 -0.93 17.65
N PRO A 125 13.44 -1.05 18.98
CA PRO A 125 12.95 -0.01 19.88
C PRO A 125 13.54 1.36 19.59
N GLU A 126 14.84 1.45 19.34
CA GLU A 126 15.53 2.70 19.01
C GLU A 126 14.96 3.34 17.72
N MET A 127 14.72 2.52 16.69
CA MET A 127 14.08 3.00 15.45
C MET A 127 12.71 3.59 15.74
N LEU A 128 11.87 2.90 16.53
CA LEU A 128 10.52 3.38 16.84
C LEU A 128 10.57 4.71 17.63
N ASP A 129 11.49 4.85 18.58
CA ASP A 129 11.67 6.07 19.36
C ASP A 129 12.18 7.22 18.47
N TRP A 130 13.14 6.93 17.59
CA TRP A 130 13.63 7.90 16.63
C TRP A 130 12.53 8.39 15.69
N ILE A 131 11.73 7.48 15.12
CA ILE A 131 10.62 7.85 14.24
C ILE A 131 9.58 8.70 14.97
N ARG A 132 9.22 8.37 16.22
CA ARG A 132 8.30 9.20 17.02
C ARG A 132 8.84 10.62 17.20
N LYS A 133 10.13 10.74 17.52
CA LYS A 133 10.81 12.04 17.67
C LYS A 133 10.78 12.81 16.35
N GLU A 134 11.20 12.19 15.24
CA GLU A 134 11.27 12.88 13.96
C GLU A 134 9.89 13.27 13.42
N THR A 135 8.83 12.49 13.69
CA THR A 135 7.46 12.84 13.30
C THR A 135 6.99 14.18 13.89
N THR A 136 7.56 14.63 15.00
CA THR A 136 7.17 15.91 15.61
C THR A 136 7.79 17.15 14.95
N ARG A 137 8.75 16.96 14.03
CA ARG A 137 9.53 18.04 13.45
C ARG A 137 9.80 17.92 11.94
N SER A 138 9.50 16.76 11.35
CA SER A 138 9.55 16.57 9.89
C SER A 138 8.31 17.11 9.21
N ASP A 139 8.45 17.53 7.97
CA ASP A 139 7.33 17.94 7.11
C ASP A 139 6.50 16.72 6.66
N VAL A 140 7.19 15.61 6.40
CA VAL A 140 6.57 14.35 5.91
C VAL A 140 7.23 13.14 6.56
N VAL A 141 6.39 12.22 7.04
CA VAL A 141 6.78 10.84 7.40
C VAL A 141 5.97 9.89 6.54
N MET A 142 6.64 9.21 5.62
CA MET A 142 5.97 8.30 4.68
C MET A 142 6.42 6.86 4.86
N SER A 143 5.46 5.94 4.88
CA SER A 143 5.73 4.50 4.82
C SER A 143 5.41 3.93 3.46
N VAL A 144 6.19 2.94 3.03
CA VAL A 144 5.95 2.17 1.82
C VAL A 144 5.73 0.71 2.20
N CYS A 145 4.68 0.11 1.65
CA CYS A 145 4.36 -1.30 1.84
C CYS A 145 4.26 -1.68 3.34
N VAL A 146 4.94 -2.74 3.76
CA VAL A 146 4.98 -3.20 5.15
C VAL A 146 5.69 -2.23 6.12
N GLY A 147 6.32 -1.16 5.63
CA GLY A 147 6.75 -0.03 6.46
C GLY A 147 5.61 0.59 7.29
N GLY A 148 4.36 0.41 6.86
CA GLY A 148 3.18 0.74 7.65
C GLY A 148 3.10 0.01 8.99
N TYR A 149 3.67 -1.20 9.11
CA TYR A 149 3.79 -1.89 10.40
C TYR A 149 4.71 -1.16 11.38
N VAL A 150 5.73 -0.50 10.88
CA VAL A 150 6.65 0.29 11.72
C VAL A 150 5.91 1.48 12.32
N LEU A 151 5.16 2.22 11.50
CA LEU A 151 4.33 3.33 11.98
C LEU A 151 3.23 2.87 12.94
N ALA A 152 2.60 1.72 12.69
CA ALA A 152 1.61 1.12 13.60
C ALA A 152 2.25 0.74 14.94
N ALA A 153 3.43 0.09 14.92
CA ALA A 153 4.16 -0.27 16.13
C ALA A 153 4.67 0.94 16.92
N ALA A 154 4.97 2.04 16.22
CA ALA A 154 5.28 3.32 16.85
C ALA A 154 4.06 4.01 17.48
N GLY A 155 2.83 3.50 17.26
CA GLY A 155 1.58 4.11 17.72
C GLY A 155 1.14 5.34 16.92
N LEU A 156 1.84 5.64 15.84
CA LEU A 156 1.63 6.87 15.04
C LEU A 156 0.38 6.79 14.15
N LEU A 157 -0.18 5.59 13.94
CA LEU A 157 -1.40 5.36 13.16
C LEU A 157 -2.66 5.14 14.02
N ASN A 158 -2.56 5.17 15.35
CA ASN A 158 -3.71 4.96 16.24
C ASN A 158 -4.84 5.96 15.95
N GLY A 159 -6.05 5.47 15.71
CA GLY A 159 -7.23 6.26 15.35
C GLY A 159 -7.20 6.88 13.94
N LYS A 160 -6.19 6.56 13.12
CA LYS A 160 -6.01 7.15 11.80
C LYS A 160 -6.33 6.16 10.67
N LYS A 161 -6.42 6.70 9.45
CA LYS A 161 -6.49 5.90 8.23
C LYS A 161 -5.07 5.49 7.80
N SER A 162 -4.95 4.31 7.17
CA SER A 162 -3.72 3.84 6.55
C SER A 162 -4.04 3.15 5.23
N SER A 163 -3.14 3.23 4.25
CA SER A 163 -3.23 2.34 3.10
C SER A 163 -3.12 0.88 3.55
N ALA A 164 -3.80 -0.01 2.86
CA ALA A 164 -3.59 -1.43 3.06
C ALA A 164 -2.26 -1.85 2.41
N PHE A 165 -1.52 -2.69 3.10
CA PHE A 165 -0.24 -3.26 2.67
C PHE A 165 -0.30 -4.79 2.81
N ILE A 166 0.73 -5.48 2.39
CA ILE A 166 0.83 -6.94 2.52
C ILE A 166 0.63 -7.33 4.00
N GLY A 167 -0.28 -8.28 4.26
CA GLY A 167 -0.60 -8.72 5.62
C GLY A 167 -1.44 -7.76 6.46
N TYR A 168 -2.05 -6.72 5.86
CA TYR A 168 -2.87 -5.75 6.61
C TYR A 168 -4.03 -6.39 7.38
N THR A 169 -4.54 -7.56 6.98
CA THR A 169 -5.58 -8.28 7.70
C THR A 169 -5.13 -8.74 9.09
N ASP A 170 -3.86 -9.12 9.23
CA ASP A 170 -3.27 -9.43 10.53
C ASP A 170 -2.93 -8.15 11.31
N ALA A 171 -2.55 -7.08 10.60
CA ALA A 171 -2.39 -5.77 11.21
C ALA A 171 -3.71 -5.27 11.82
N MET A 172 -4.85 -5.48 11.16
CA MET A 172 -6.18 -5.12 11.69
C MET A 172 -6.48 -5.81 13.03
N LYS A 173 -6.08 -7.07 13.18
CA LYS A 173 -6.26 -7.79 14.47
C LYS A 173 -5.37 -7.23 15.55
N ARG A 174 -4.13 -6.86 15.22
CA ARG A 174 -3.13 -6.36 16.18
C ARG A 174 -3.31 -4.89 16.53
N TYR A 175 -3.83 -4.11 15.58
CA TYR A 175 -4.01 -2.66 15.68
C TYR A 175 -5.45 -2.29 15.30
N PRO A 176 -6.45 -2.63 16.13
CA PRO A 176 -7.88 -2.49 15.80
C PRO A 176 -8.32 -1.03 15.62
N ASP A 177 -7.59 -0.08 16.17
CA ASP A 177 -7.89 1.35 16.05
C ASP A 177 -7.42 1.97 14.73
N ILE A 178 -6.69 1.22 13.91
CA ILE A 178 -6.24 1.69 12.60
C ILE A 178 -7.29 1.32 11.54
N ARG A 179 -7.75 2.32 10.80
CA ARG A 179 -8.65 2.11 9.67
C ARG A 179 -7.85 1.88 8.39
N PHE A 180 -7.65 0.63 8.01
CA PHE A 180 -7.01 0.28 6.76
C PHE A 180 -7.95 0.51 5.57
N ILE A 181 -7.45 1.19 4.53
CA ILE A 181 -8.17 1.49 3.29
C ILE A 181 -7.57 0.60 2.19
N PRO A 182 -8.26 -0.47 1.78
CA PRO A 182 -7.78 -1.34 0.72
C PRO A 182 -7.85 -0.67 -0.65
N ASN A 183 -7.06 -1.18 -1.60
CA ASN A 183 -7.07 -0.76 -3.00
C ASN A 183 -6.77 0.74 -3.23
N THR A 184 -6.06 1.38 -2.30
CA THR A 184 -5.55 2.73 -2.46
C THR A 184 -4.05 2.70 -2.74
N ARG A 185 -3.56 3.63 -3.53
CA ARG A 185 -2.13 3.77 -3.76
C ARG A 185 -1.44 4.34 -2.54
N TRP A 186 -1.99 5.39 -1.97
CA TRP A 186 -1.51 6.01 -0.74
C TRP A 186 -2.66 6.68 0.03
N VAL A 187 -2.42 6.95 1.28
CA VAL A 187 -3.35 7.62 2.19
C VAL A 187 -2.60 8.68 2.96
N GLN A 188 -3.10 9.89 2.97
CA GLN A 188 -2.69 10.89 3.94
C GLN A 188 -3.42 10.60 5.26
N SER A 189 -2.70 10.09 6.25
CA SER A 189 -3.23 9.68 7.56
C SER A 189 -3.48 10.88 8.47
N ASP A 190 -2.59 11.88 8.39
CA ASP A 190 -2.72 13.21 9.00
C ASP A 190 -1.84 14.23 8.22
N PRO A 191 -1.71 15.49 8.66
CA PRO A 191 -0.90 16.47 7.92
C PRO A 191 0.55 16.08 7.66
N VAL A 192 1.15 15.23 8.50
CA VAL A 192 2.57 14.83 8.43
C VAL A 192 2.73 13.39 7.94
N ILE A 193 1.80 12.49 8.30
CA ILE A 193 1.96 11.06 8.07
C ILE A 193 1.22 10.62 6.80
N PHE A 194 1.96 9.95 5.93
CA PHE A 194 1.46 9.34 4.70
C PHE A 194 1.81 7.85 4.68
N THR A 195 0.92 7.03 4.15
CA THR A 195 1.15 5.59 3.99
C THR A 195 0.85 5.17 2.57
N SER A 196 1.69 4.33 1.98
CA SER A 196 1.44 3.79 0.63
C SER A 196 1.34 2.27 0.62
N GLY A 197 0.66 1.76 -0.39
CA GLY A 197 0.68 0.35 -0.73
C GLY A 197 2.07 -0.10 -1.20
N PRO A 198 2.21 -1.35 -1.70
CA PRO A 198 3.51 -1.91 -2.06
C PRO A 198 4.12 -1.28 -3.30
N THR A 199 5.44 -1.35 -3.38
CA THR A 199 6.30 -1.08 -4.55
C THR A 199 5.96 0.20 -5.33
N GLY A 200 5.28 0.10 -6.48
CA GLY A 200 4.95 1.25 -7.33
C GLY A 200 4.12 2.33 -6.66
N ALA A 201 3.38 2.00 -5.60
CA ALA A 201 2.65 2.99 -4.81
C ALA A 201 3.58 3.90 -3.99
N GLY A 202 4.77 3.42 -3.61
CA GLY A 202 5.81 4.24 -3.00
C GLY A 202 6.37 5.29 -3.95
N ILE A 203 6.48 4.97 -5.25
CA ILE A 203 6.88 5.93 -6.29
C ILE A 203 5.82 7.03 -6.42
N ASP A 204 4.53 6.65 -6.46
CA ASP A 204 3.46 7.64 -6.52
C ASP A 204 3.47 8.55 -5.30
N LEU A 205 3.62 8.00 -4.11
CA LEU A 205 3.67 8.81 -2.90
C LEU A 205 4.88 9.75 -2.89
N ALA A 206 6.06 9.31 -3.33
CA ALA A 206 7.23 10.17 -3.45
C ALA A 206 7.01 11.31 -4.47
N LEU A 207 6.40 11.01 -5.64
CA LEU A 207 6.03 12.05 -6.61
C LEU A 207 4.99 13.02 -6.05
N HIS A 208 4.05 12.54 -5.23
CA HIS A 208 3.11 13.41 -4.52
C HIS A 208 3.82 14.33 -3.52
N VAL A 209 4.81 13.83 -2.77
CA VAL A 209 5.63 14.66 -1.89
C VAL A 209 6.42 15.73 -2.67
N VAL A 210 6.95 15.39 -3.85
CA VAL A 210 7.56 16.37 -4.76
C VAL A 210 6.54 17.43 -5.18
N GLU A 211 5.30 17.02 -5.50
CA GLU A 211 4.22 17.96 -5.83
C GLU A 211 3.91 18.91 -4.65
N LEU A 212 3.91 18.41 -3.42
CA LEU A 212 3.67 19.24 -2.23
C LEU A 212 4.74 20.33 -2.07
N TYR A 213 6.02 20.05 -2.36
CA TYR A 213 7.11 21.01 -2.24
C TYR A 213 7.25 21.94 -3.45
N TYR A 214 7.14 21.38 -4.67
CA TYR A 214 7.52 22.08 -5.90
C TYR A 214 6.39 22.25 -6.91
N GLY A 215 5.22 21.67 -6.62
CA GLY A 215 4.04 21.74 -7.48
C GLY A 215 4.01 20.70 -8.59
N ARG A 216 2.83 20.61 -9.23
CA ARG A 216 2.48 19.60 -10.24
C ARG A 216 3.48 19.49 -11.39
N GLN A 217 3.94 20.61 -11.91
CA GLN A 217 4.82 20.62 -13.09
C GLN A 217 6.18 19.96 -12.80
N VAL A 218 6.76 20.21 -11.62
CA VAL A 218 8.04 19.60 -11.24
C VAL A 218 7.87 18.09 -11.06
N ALA A 219 6.80 17.67 -10.37
CA ALA A 219 6.50 16.26 -10.20
C ALA A 219 6.28 15.54 -11.55
N GLN A 220 5.60 16.17 -12.53
CA GLN A 220 5.43 15.63 -13.88
C GLN A 220 6.77 15.50 -14.63
N ASN A 221 7.63 16.51 -14.55
CA ASN A 221 8.94 16.47 -15.17
C ASN A 221 9.80 15.36 -14.55
N THR A 222 9.70 15.16 -13.24
CA THR A 222 10.39 14.07 -12.53
C THR A 222 9.87 12.70 -12.98
N ALA A 223 8.55 12.52 -13.06
CA ALA A 223 7.95 11.27 -13.56
C ALA A 223 8.36 10.99 -15.01
N PHE A 224 8.37 12.02 -15.88
CA PHE A 224 8.83 11.91 -17.25
C PHE A 224 10.31 11.50 -17.33
N GLY A 225 11.20 12.13 -16.55
CA GLY A 225 12.62 11.79 -16.49
C GLY A 225 12.89 10.35 -16.02
N LEU A 226 12.01 9.80 -15.19
CA LEU A 226 12.03 8.40 -14.75
C LEU A 226 11.36 7.44 -15.76
N ASN A 227 10.79 7.94 -16.85
CA ASN A 227 9.90 7.18 -17.75
C ASN A 227 8.77 6.47 -16.99
N TYR A 228 8.23 7.14 -15.97
CA TYR A 228 7.17 6.61 -15.11
C TYR A 228 5.79 7.10 -15.58
N GLU A 229 5.00 6.18 -16.11
CA GLU A 229 3.67 6.45 -16.68
C GLU A 229 2.53 6.40 -15.66
N GLY A 230 2.81 6.01 -14.40
CA GLY A 230 1.80 5.96 -13.36
C GLY A 230 1.23 7.35 -13.04
N THR A 231 -0.07 7.43 -12.83
CA THR A 231 -0.80 8.68 -12.53
C THR A 231 -1.33 8.74 -11.09
N GLY A 232 -1.12 7.69 -10.31
CA GLY A 232 -1.65 7.57 -8.95
C GLY A 232 -1.18 8.63 -7.96
N TRP A 233 -0.13 9.38 -8.29
CA TRP A 233 0.39 10.49 -7.51
C TRP A 233 -0.40 11.80 -7.72
N MET A 234 -1.15 11.92 -8.82
CA MET A 234 -1.84 13.17 -9.22
C MET A 234 -3.13 13.43 -8.45
N GLY A 235 -3.68 12.42 -7.79
CA GLY A 235 -4.94 12.46 -7.07
C GLY A 235 -4.78 12.58 -5.57
N ASP A 236 -5.78 12.09 -4.87
CA ASP A 236 -5.86 11.99 -3.40
C ASP A 236 -5.45 10.60 -2.88
N GLY A 237 -4.80 9.79 -3.72
CA GLY A 237 -4.42 8.42 -3.40
C GLY A 237 -5.54 7.38 -3.55
N THR A 238 -6.77 7.81 -3.84
CA THR A 238 -7.93 6.90 -3.97
C THR A 238 -8.01 6.19 -5.31
N ASP A 239 -7.17 6.56 -6.28
CA ASP A 239 -7.07 5.82 -7.53
C ASP A 239 -6.64 4.39 -7.21
N SER A 240 -7.56 3.46 -7.41
CA SER A 240 -7.34 2.06 -7.08
C SER A 240 -6.11 1.54 -7.83
N ILE A 241 -5.23 0.86 -7.12
CA ILE A 241 -4.06 0.16 -7.69
C ILE A 241 -4.51 -0.80 -8.80
N ARG A 242 -5.78 -1.18 -8.78
CA ARG A 242 -6.42 -2.07 -9.75
C ARG A 242 -7.85 -1.60 -9.99
N LYS A 243 -8.10 -0.95 -11.11
CA LYS A 243 -9.48 -0.93 -11.62
C LYS A 243 -9.83 -2.39 -11.91
N PRO A 244 -10.93 -2.92 -11.34
CA PRO A 244 -11.40 -4.23 -11.79
C PRO A 244 -11.59 -4.14 -13.30
N LEU A 245 -10.94 -5.03 -14.05
CA LEU A 245 -11.24 -5.15 -15.48
C LEU A 245 -12.74 -5.43 -15.61
N PRO A 246 -13.42 -4.89 -16.64
CA PRO A 246 -14.83 -5.17 -16.87
C PRO A 246 -15.04 -6.66 -16.85
N SER A 247 -15.95 -7.12 -16.02
CA SER A 247 -16.22 -8.53 -15.81
C SER A 247 -16.86 -9.16 -17.05
N ASP A 248 -16.08 -9.96 -17.79
CA ASP A 248 -16.67 -11.00 -18.62
C ASP A 248 -17.18 -12.11 -17.69
N THR A 249 -18.44 -12.43 -17.80
CA THR A 249 -19.23 -13.23 -16.87
C THR A 249 -18.75 -14.69 -16.64
N LEU A 250 -17.76 -15.19 -17.38
CA LEU A 250 -17.28 -16.58 -17.29
C LEU A 250 -16.09 -16.77 -16.34
N THR A 251 -15.29 -15.74 -16.04
CA THR A 251 -14.14 -15.81 -15.13
C THR A 251 -14.37 -15.09 -13.80
N THR A 252 -15.52 -14.45 -13.62
CA THR A 252 -15.83 -13.60 -12.46
C THR A 252 -15.83 -14.33 -11.12
N GLY A 253 -16.06 -15.64 -11.13
CA GLY A 253 -16.12 -16.43 -9.90
C GLY A 253 -14.81 -16.54 -9.14
N VAL A 254 -13.65 -16.36 -9.81
CA VAL A 254 -12.32 -16.56 -9.20
C VAL A 254 -11.49 -15.28 -9.12
N LEU A 255 -11.82 -14.24 -9.89
CA LEU A 255 -11.07 -12.98 -9.88
C LEU A 255 -11.18 -12.28 -8.53
N GLY A 256 -10.09 -11.67 -8.08
CA GLY A 256 -10.03 -10.87 -6.85
C GLY A 256 -8.98 -11.35 -5.87
N ASN A 257 -9.15 -10.93 -4.62
CA ASN A 257 -8.22 -11.19 -3.54
C ASN A 257 -8.76 -12.27 -2.62
N TRP A 258 -7.90 -13.22 -2.28
CA TRP A 258 -8.22 -14.37 -1.46
C TRP A 258 -7.18 -14.51 -0.36
N THR A 259 -7.58 -14.99 0.81
CA THR A 259 -6.65 -15.26 1.91
C THR A 259 -7.00 -16.59 2.57
N GLY A 260 -5.98 -17.29 3.04
CA GLY A 260 -6.16 -18.57 3.72
C GLY A 260 -4.95 -18.94 4.56
N GLU A 261 -5.13 -20.01 5.35
CA GLU A 261 -4.09 -20.57 6.18
C GLU A 261 -3.83 -22.00 5.73
N VAL A 262 -2.58 -22.28 5.37
CA VAL A 262 -2.13 -23.65 5.12
C VAL A 262 -1.73 -24.26 6.45
N LYS A 263 -2.46 -25.28 6.88
CA LYS A 263 -2.16 -26.06 8.08
C LYS A 263 -1.14 -27.14 7.74
N THR A 264 0.09 -26.96 8.18
CA THR A 264 1.14 -27.98 8.08
C THR A 264 1.43 -28.58 9.45
N LYS A 265 2.17 -29.70 9.48
CA LYS A 265 2.54 -30.35 10.74
C LYS A 265 3.50 -29.51 11.59
N ASP A 266 4.34 -28.69 10.95
CA ASP A 266 5.42 -27.97 11.64
C ASP A 266 5.01 -26.55 12.01
N ARG A 267 4.55 -25.76 11.05
CA ARG A 267 4.04 -24.38 11.27
C ARG A 267 2.98 -24.03 10.26
N PRO A 268 1.82 -23.52 10.68
CA PRO A 268 0.85 -22.96 9.75
C PRO A 268 1.45 -21.70 9.09
N PHE A 269 1.17 -21.49 7.81
CA PHE A 269 1.52 -20.25 7.14
C PHE A 269 0.28 -19.65 6.45
N HIS A 270 0.24 -18.32 6.42
CA HIS A 270 -0.84 -17.61 5.77
C HIS A 270 -0.43 -17.26 4.33
N ILE A 271 -1.40 -17.40 3.42
CA ILE A 271 -1.24 -17.04 2.02
C ILE A 271 -2.32 -16.03 1.63
N ALA A 272 -1.93 -14.99 0.92
CA ALA A 272 -2.84 -14.18 0.15
C ALA A 272 -2.62 -14.46 -1.35
N LEU A 273 -3.71 -14.66 -2.08
CA LEU A 273 -3.70 -14.94 -3.50
C LEU A 273 -4.48 -13.86 -4.24
N HIS A 274 -3.85 -13.29 -5.25
CA HIS A 274 -4.42 -12.23 -6.08
C HIS A 274 -4.56 -12.74 -7.50
N ILE A 275 -5.79 -12.80 -8.01
CA ILE A 275 -6.10 -13.30 -9.35
C ILE A 275 -6.77 -12.21 -10.17
N TRP A 276 -6.27 -11.98 -11.39
CA TRP A 276 -6.86 -11.06 -12.37
C TRP A 276 -6.87 -11.69 -13.76
N SER A 277 -7.57 -11.05 -14.69
CA SER A 277 -7.50 -11.40 -16.11
C SER A 277 -6.56 -10.44 -16.82
N ASP A 278 -5.63 -10.95 -17.62
CA ASP A 278 -4.75 -10.13 -18.44
C ASP A 278 -5.46 -9.57 -19.68
N GLN A 279 -4.74 -8.82 -20.52
CA GLN A 279 -5.26 -8.25 -21.77
C GLN A 279 -5.70 -9.31 -22.80
N LYS A 280 -5.19 -10.55 -22.69
CA LYS A 280 -5.55 -11.68 -23.54
C LYS A 280 -6.67 -12.52 -22.92
N LYS A 281 -7.30 -12.06 -21.85
CA LYS A 281 -8.32 -12.76 -21.06
C LYS A 281 -7.80 -14.04 -20.40
N GLN A 282 -6.49 -14.18 -20.22
CA GLN A 282 -5.89 -15.29 -19.47
C GLN A 282 -5.81 -14.91 -17.99
N LEU A 283 -5.96 -15.93 -17.13
CA LEU A 283 -5.79 -15.71 -15.69
C LEU A 283 -4.30 -15.50 -15.38
N ALA A 284 -4.04 -14.51 -14.58
CA ALA A 284 -2.72 -14.21 -14.04
C ALA A 284 -2.85 -13.96 -12.54
N GLY A 285 -1.78 -14.16 -11.78
CA GLY A 285 -1.84 -13.96 -10.34
C GLY A 285 -0.47 -13.89 -9.69
N PHE A 286 -0.50 -13.49 -8.44
CA PHE A 286 0.61 -13.68 -7.52
C PHE A 286 0.09 -14.11 -6.15
N ALA A 287 0.95 -14.79 -5.42
CA ALA A 287 0.72 -15.19 -4.04
C ALA A 287 1.70 -14.49 -3.12
N GLU A 288 1.24 -14.13 -1.93
CA GLU A 288 2.03 -13.56 -0.84
C GLU A 288 2.07 -14.58 0.29
N ILE A 289 3.26 -14.98 0.71
CA ILE A 289 3.45 -15.89 1.86
C ILE A 289 3.67 -15.02 3.10
N LEU A 290 2.59 -14.76 3.83
CA LEU A 290 2.55 -13.79 4.91
C LEU A 290 3.39 -14.19 6.15
N SER A 291 3.81 -15.45 6.26
CA SER A 291 4.58 -15.98 7.38
C SER A 291 6.10 -15.85 7.24
N HIS A 292 6.58 -15.41 6.06
CA HIS A 292 7.99 -15.25 5.72
C HIS A 292 8.21 -13.85 5.13
N ASP A 293 8.11 -12.82 5.95
CA ASP A 293 8.37 -11.42 5.62
C ASP A 293 7.63 -10.90 4.36
N GLY A 294 6.51 -11.55 3.99
CA GLY A 294 5.68 -11.12 2.86
C GLY A 294 6.30 -11.42 1.49
N GLU A 295 7.08 -12.49 1.37
CA GLU A 295 7.61 -12.91 0.07
C GLU A 295 6.48 -13.06 -0.95
N THR A 296 6.63 -12.41 -2.09
CA THR A 296 5.71 -12.53 -3.22
C THR A 296 6.23 -13.56 -4.21
N ALA A 297 5.34 -14.41 -4.69
CA ALA A 297 5.67 -15.40 -5.71
C ALA A 297 4.68 -15.31 -6.87
N ARG A 298 5.19 -15.40 -8.10
CA ARG A 298 4.36 -15.50 -9.29
C ARG A 298 3.57 -16.80 -9.23
N VAL A 299 2.30 -16.71 -9.59
CA VAL A 299 1.41 -17.85 -9.76
C VAL A 299 1.21 -18.10 -11.26
N ASP A 300 1.70 -19.24 -11.75
CA ASP A 300 1.65 -19.60 -13.17
C ASP A 300 1.99 -21.07 -13.36
N PRO A 301 1.13 -21.91 -13.99
CA PRO A 301 -0.15 -21.51 -14.58
C PRO A 301 -1.28 -21.33 -13.56
N ILE A 302 -2.32 -20.61 -13.98
CA ILE A 302 -3.63 -20.57 -13.30
C ILE A 302 -4.69 -21.04 -14.28
N THR A 303 -5.48 -22.01 -13.89
CA THR A 303 -6.65 -22.46 -14.68
C THR A 303 -7.91 -22.48 -13.81
N PHE A 304 -9.02 -22.05 -14.40
CA PHE A 304 -10.33 -22.08 -13.76
C PHE A 304 -11.38 -22.58 -14.74
N LYS A 305 -11.99 -23.72 -14.43
CA LYS A 305 -13.02 -24.34 -15.26
C LYS A 305 -14.01 -25.09 -14.38
N ASP A 306 -15.30 -24.95 -14.64
CA ASP A 306 -16.38 -25.67 -13.96
C ASP A 306 -16.32 -25.58 -12.42
N HIS A 307 -15.96 -24.39 -11.90
CA HIS A 307 -15.68 -24.09 -10.49
C HIS A 307 -14.38 -24.67 -9.92
N ASP A 308 -13.61 -25.43 -10.69
CA ASP A 308 -12.32 -25.97 -10.26
C ASP A 308 -11.21 -24.98 -10.58
N LEU A 309 -10.48 -24.57 -9.53
CA LEU A 309 -9.31 -23.70 -9.61
C LEU A 309 -8.07 -24.55 -9.41
N HIS A 310 -7.15 -24.47 -10.35
CA HIS A 310 -5.79 -24.99 -10.22
C HIS A 310 -4.79 -23.86 -10.40
N PHE A 311 -3.75 -23.85 -9.58
CA PHE A 311 -2.60 -22.96 -9.79
C PHE A 311 -1.30 -23.55 -9.25
N GLU A 312 -0.19 -23.06 -9.81
CA GLU A 312 1.15 -23.41 -9.37
C GLU A 312 1.92 -22.17 -8.92
N ILE A 313 2.82 -22.35 -7.96
CA ILE A 313 3.78 -21.33 -7.51
C ILE A 313 5.18 -21.91 -7.73
N PRO A 314 5.80 -21.71 -8.91
CA PRO A 314 7.07 -22.34 -9.27
C PRO A 314 8.20 -22.01 -8.30
N GLY A 315 8.25 -20.79 -7.78
CA GLY A 315 9.30 -20.33 -6.87
C GLY A 315 9.43 -21.14 -5.57
N VAL A 316 8.33 -21.81 -5.15
CA VAL A 316 8.31 -22.68 -3.96
C VAL A 316 7.94 -24.13 -4.29
N SER A 317 7.86 -24.47 -5.59
CA SER A 317 7.40 -25.79 -6.07
C SER A 317 6.05 -26.20 -5.45
N GLY A 318 5.16 -25.21 -5.30
CA GLY A 318 3.85 -25.37 -4.68
C GLY A 318 2.76 -25.52 -5.72
N THR A 319 1.76 -26.38 -5.46
CA THR A 319 0.56 -26.54 -6.29
C THR A 319 -0.69 -26.49 -5.42
N TYR A 320 -1.76 -25.97 -5.98
CA TYR A 320 -3.07 -25.90 -5.36
C TYR A 320 -4.16 -26.38 -6.30
N ASP A 321 -5.02 -27.24 -5.78
CA ASP A 321 -6.25 -27.69 -6.43
C ASP A 321 -7.42 -27.41 -5.50
N GLY A 322 -8.40 -26.63 -5.92
CA GLY A 322 -9.55 -26.28 -5.09
C GLY A 322 -10.81 -25.98 -5.86
N LYS A 323 -11.93 -26.00 -5.16
CA LYS A 323 -13.26 -25.74 -5.73
C LYS A 323 -13.87 -24.46 -5.18
N VAL A 324 -14.26 -23.58 -6.09
CA VAL A 324 -14.96 -22.32 -5.76
C VAL A 324 -16.41 -22.64 -5.44
N ASN A 325 -16.93 -22.16 -4.32
CA ASN A 325 -18.33 -22.37 -3.96
C ASN A 325 -19.29 -21.52 -4.83
N ALA A 326 -20.57 -21.84 -4.80
CA ALA A 326 -21.59 -21.19 -5.62
C ALA A 326 -21.71 -19.67 -5.37
N GLN A 327 -21.38 -19.20 -4.17
CA GLN A 327 -21.38 -17.76 -3.81
C GLN A 327 -20.08 -17.05 -4.17
N ALA A 328 -19.09 -17.77 -4.74
CA ALA A 328 -17.77 -17.27 -5.09
C ALA A 328 -17.08 -16.49 -3.93
N ASN A 329 -17.22 -16.96 -2.70
CA ASN A 329 -16.64 -16.35 -1.51
C ASN A 329 -15.67 -17.27 -0.75
N THR A 330 -15.62 -18.57 -1.09
CA THR A 330 -14.64 -19.53 -0.60
C THR A 330 -14.15 -20.44 -1.72
N ILE A 331 -12.89 -20.84 -1.63
CA ILE A 331 -12.27 -21.88 -2.45
C ILE A 331 -11.73 -22.92 -1.47
N ASP A 332 -12.22 -24.12 -1.57
CA ASP A 332 -11.84 -25.22 -0.68
C ASP A 332 -10.99 -26.23 -1.44
N GLY A 333 -9.79 -26.55 -0.93
CA GLY A 333 -8.88 -27.36 -1.70
C GLY A 333 -7.67 -27.88 -0.93
N SER A 334 -6.71 -28.38 -1.68
CA SER A 334 -5.47 -28.95 -1.16
C SER A 334 -4.24 -28.26 -1.72
N TRP A 335 -3.30 -27.97 -0.84
CA TRP A 335 -1.97 -27.48 -1.15
C TRP A 335 -0.96 -28.62 -1.11
N LYS A 336 -0.01 -28.63 -2.05
CA LYS A 336 1.12 -29.57 -2.09
C LYS A 336 2.40 -28.79 -2.35
N GLN A 337 3.44 -29.05 -1.56
CA GLN A 337 4.75 -28.40 -1.69
C GLN A 337 5.84 -29.34 -1.13
N ALA A 338 6.87 -29.63 -1.92
CA ALA A 338 8.05 -30.39 -1.48
C ALA A 338 7.75 -31.64 -0.64
N GLY A 339 6.75 -32.43 -1.04
CA GLY A 339 6.32 -33.66 -0.33
C GLY A 339 5.39 -33.42 0.88
N VAL A 340 5.10 -32.17 1.21
CA VAL A 340 4.09 -31.78 2.21
C VAL A 340 2.77 -31.50 1.50
N SER A 341 1.68 -32.04 2.03
CA SER A 341 0.32 -31.73 1.56
C SER A 341 -0.53 -31.26 2.73
N GLY A 342 -1.39 -30.30 2.49
CA GLY A 342 -2.26 -29.75 3.50
C GLY A 342 -3.59 -29.25 2.91
N HIS A 343 -4.59 -29.16 3.76
CA HIS A 343 -5.85 -28.51 3.41
C HIS A 343 -5.67 -27.00 3.42
N LEU A 344 -6.14 -26.32 2.37
CA LEU A 344 -6.14 -24.86 2.28
C LEU A 344 -7.53 -24.39 1.82
N GLN A 345 -8.20 -23.70 2.72
CA GLN A 345 -9.41 -22.95 2.38
C GLN A 345 -9.05 -21.48 2.19
N LEU A 346 -9.30 -20.99 0.98
CA LEU A 346 -9.18 -19.58 0.66
C LEU A 346 -10.52 -18.88 0.83
N LYS A 347 -10.53 -17.74 1.50
CA LYS A 347 -11.71 -16.88 1.69
C LYS A 347 -11.53 -15.59 0.91
N ARG A 348 -12.56 -15.16 0.21
CA ARG A 348 -12.55 -13.89 -0.52
C ARG A 348 -12.42 -12.75 0.46
N VAL A 349 -11.46 -11.88 0.21
CA VAL A 349 -11.35 -10.59 0.90
C VAL A 349 -12.45 -9.70 0.33
N ARG A 350 -13.43 -9.32 1.15
CA ARG A 350 -14.45 -8.33 0.76
C ARG A 350 -13.82 -6.94 0.86
N ASN A 351 -13.97 -6.17 -0.19
CA ASN A 351 -13.57 -4.77 -0.24
C ASN A 351 -14.43 -3.91 0.70
#